data_1151fff01dd3e399625a047e3c8eb9e6
#
_entry.id   1151fff01dd3e399625a047e3c8eb9e6
#
_cell.length_a   1.000
_cell.length_b   1.000
_cell.length_c   1.000
_cell.angle_alpha   90.00
_cell.angle_beta   90.00
_cell.angle_gamma   90.00
#
_symmetry.space_group_name_H-M   'P 1'
#
loop_
_entity.id
_entity.type
_entity.pdbx_description
1 polymer ?
#
loop_
_entity_poly.entity_id
_entity_poly.type
_entity_poly.pdbx_seq_one_letter_code
_entity_poly.pdbx_strand_id
1 'polypeptide(L)'
;MKNSDYSLGELVLILDEVQDTRNLGSCLRSASFFGVDSVIIPKNNSAEYSNTAVIETSTGGVFNLDLYKATNITETIKKLKENDYWVSGFSEHANEMLENKDFSEKNVLVFGNEEKGIRALVGNSCDETLKISQKGKVSSLNVSVAVSIGLFSVSNKL
;
A
#
# COMPACT_ATOMS: atom_id res chain seq x y z
N MET A 1 15.14 -16.24 -3.81
CA MET A 1 14.71 -16.23 -2.41
C MET A 1 14.38 -17.65 -2.01
N LYS A 2 15.07 -18.20 -1.01
CA LYS A 2 14.85 -19.55 -0.49
C LYS A 2 13.54 -19.56 0.33
N ASN A 3 12.81 -20.67 0.24
CA ASN A 3 11.54 -20.98 0.92
C ASN A 3 11.67 -21.09 2.45
N SER A 4 12.11 -20.06 3.13
CA SER A 4 12.07 -20.02 4.58
C SER A 4 11.81 -18.57 5.01
N ASP A 5 10.70 -18.37 5.66
CA ASP A 5 10.28 -17.14 6.33
C ASP A 5 9.93 -15.96 5.40
N TYR A 6 8.84 -16.11 4.64
CA TYR A 6 8.18 -14.98 3.99
C TYR A 6 7.30 -14.25 5.03
N SER A 7 7.88 -13.94 6.18
CA SER A 7 7.20 -13.12 7.16
C SER A 7 7.57 -11.67 6.93
N LEU A 8 6.67 -10.95 6.26
CA LEU A 8 6.75 -9.50 6.10
C LEU A 8 5.95 -8.76 7.18
N GLY A 9 5.65 -9.45 8.31
CA GLY A 9 4.78 -8.96 9.35
C GLY A 9 3.30 -9.20 9.07
N GLU A 10 2.42 -8.58 9.84
CA GLU A 10 0.96 -8.75 9.73
C GLU A 10 0.32 -7.73 8.80
N LEU A 11 0.93 -6.55 8.69
CA LEU A 11 0.46 -5.45 7.84
C LEU A 11 1.52 -5.02 6.83
N VAL A 12 1.23 -5.24 5.57
CA VAL A 12 2.09 -4.91 4.44
C VAL A 12 1.43 -3.84 3.57
N LEU A 13 2.21 -2.85 3.16
CA LEU A 13 1.78 -1.81 2.24
C LEU A 13 2.50 -1.95 0.90
N ILE A 14 1.76 -2.01 -0.20
CA ILE A 14 2.29 -1.95 -1.56
C ILE A 14 1.91 -0.60 -2.18
N LEU A 15 2.91 0.14 -2.65
CA LEU A 15 2.73 1.42 -3.35
C LEU A 15 3.13 1.23 -4.82
N ASP A 16 2.13 1.01 -5.68
CA ASP A 16 2.34 0.66 -7.08
C ASP A 16 2.57 1.91 -7.96
N GLU A 17 3.83 2.18 -8.27
CA GLU A 17 4.26 3.31 -9.11
C GLU A 17 3.94 4.70 -8.53
N VAL A 18 4.10 4.90 -7.23
CA VAL A 18 4.07 6.23 -6.62
C VAL A 18 5.39 6.94 -6.97
N GLN A 19 5.32 7.95 -7.84
CA GLN A 19 6.48 8.60 -8.45
C GLN A 19 6.88 9.91 -7.77
N ASP A 20 5.91 10.61 -7.19
CA ASP A 20 6.18 11.85 -6.46
C ASP A 20 6.85 11.56 -5.11
N THR A 21 8.01 12.20 -4.89
CA THR A 21 8.82 11.96 -3.68
C THR A 21 8.14 12.41 -2.40
N ARG A 22 7.34 13.47 -2.44
CA ARG A 22 6.58 13.96 -1.28
C ARG A 22 5.42 13.02 -0.96
N ASN A 23 4.73 12.52 -1.97
CA ASN A 23 3.67 11.52 -1.79
C ASN A 23 4.25 10.23 -1.20
N LEU A 24 5.36 9.74 -1.72
CA LEU A 24 6.01 8.56 -1.15
C LEU A 24 6.42 8.81 0.31
N GLY A 25 7.07 9.93 0.60
CA GLY A 25 7.47 10.27 1.97
C GLY A 25 6.27 10.36 2.93
N SER A 26 5.17 10.97 2.51
CA SER A 26 3.93 11.05 3.30
C SER A 26 3.30 9.67 3.52
N CYS A 27 3.30 8.80 2.52
CA CYS A 27 2.85 7.41 2.67
C CYS A 27 3.69 6.65 3.69
N LEU A 28 5.02 6.79 3.63
CA LEU A 28 5.94 6.13 4.58
C LEU A 28 5.79 6.68 6.00
N ARG A 29 5.52 7.97 6.15
CA ARG A 29 5.21 8.57 7.45
C ARG A 29 3.96 7.93 8.06
N SER A 30 2.88 7.83 7.29
CA SER A 30 1.64 7.20 7.72
C SER A 30 1.84 5.71 8.01
N ALA A 31 2.58 4.99 7.16
CA ALA A 31 2.92 3.59 7.36
C ALA A 31 3.65 3.37 8.71
N SER A 32 4.67 4.17 8.99
CA SER A 32 5.40 4.11 10.27
C SER A 32 4.49 4.44 11.46
N PHE A 33 3.60 5.44 11.32
CA PHE A 33 2.68 5.85 12.39
C PHE A 33 1.66 4.76 12.73
N PHE A 34 1.12 4.07 11.73
CA PHE A 34 0.10 3.03 11.91
C PHE A 34 0.65 1.62 12.12
N GLY A 35 1.96 1.47 12.28
CA GLY A 35 2.59 0.18 12.58
C GLY A 35 2.61 -0.80 11.41
N VAL A 36 2.77 -0.30 10.19
CA VAL A 36 3.06 -1.15 9.03
C VAL A 36 4.40 -1.82 9.23
N ASP A 37 4.48 -3.12 9.02
CA ASP A 37 5.72 -3.87 9.17
C ASP A 37 6.62 -3.70 7.94
N SER A 38 6.04 -3.86 6.75
CA SER A 38 6.79 -3.86 5.49
C SER A 38 6.14 -3.00 4.42
N VAL A 39 6.96 -2.27 3.67
CA VAL A 39 6.52 -1.51 2.49
C VAL A 39 7.23 -2.00 1.24
N ILE A 40 6.47 -2.25 0.19
CA ILE A 40 6.97 -2.74 -1.09
C ILE A 40 6.67 -1.72 -2.19
N ILE A 41 7.69 -1.36 -2.96
CA ILE A 41 7.54 -0.55 -4.18
C ILE A 41 8.05 -1.31 -5.39
N PRO A 42 7.58 -1.01 -6.61
CA PRO A 42 8.20 -1.50 -7.82
C PRO A 42 9.66 -1.01 -7.92
N LYS A 43 10.51 -1.84 -8.49
CA LYS A 43 11.91 -1.49 -8.76
C LYS A 43 12.06 -0.32 -9.76
N ASN A 44 11.09 -0.20 -10.69
CA ASN A 44 11.05 0.84 -11.70
C ASN A 44 9.77 1.69 -11.55
N ASN A 45 9.80 2.91 -12.08
CA ASN A 45 8.67 3.84 -12.10
C ASN A 45 8.13 4.24 -10.72
N SER A 46 8.98 4.21 -9.70
CA SER A 46 8.67 4.69 -8.35
C SER A 46 9.74 5.64 -7.87
N ALA A 47 9.37 6.54 -6.96
CA ALA A 47 10.35 7.33 -6.23
C ALA A 47 11.25 6.41 -5.38
N GLU A 48 12.47 6.86 -5.12
CA GLU A 48 13.46 6.10 -4.37
C GLU A 48 13.36 6.38 -2.86
N TYR A 49 13.44 5.33 -2.05
CA TYR A 49 13.45 5.44 -0.59
C TYR A 49 14.58 6.33 -0.05
N SER A 50 15.75 6.29 -0.72
CA SER A 50 16.93 7.04 -0.34
C SER A 50 16.93 8.51 -0.76
N ASN A 51 15.90 8.95 -1.49
CA ASN A 51 15.78 10.36 -1.90
C ASN A 51 15.62 11.26 -0.68
N THR A 52 16.38 12.35 -0.62
CA THR A 52 16.35 13.31 0.50
C THR A 52 14.96 13.85 0.77
N ALA A 53 14.19 14.18 -0.27
CA ALA A 53 12.81 14.65 -0.12
C ALA A 53 11.88 13.60 0.50
N VAL A 54 12.10 12.31 0.21
CA VAL A 54 11.36 11.19 0.83
C VAL A 54 11.71 11.09 2.32
N ILE A 55 12.99 11.15 2.67
CA ILE A 55 13.46 11.07 4.05
C ILE A 55 12.90 12.23 4.87
N GLU A 56 13.00 13.45 4.37
CA GLU A 56 12.51 14.66 5.03
C GLU A 56 10.98 14.63 5.21
N THR A 57 10.24 14.31 4.15
CA THR A 57 8.76 14.28 4.20
C THR A 57 8.24 13.16 5.09
N SER A 58 8.94 12.03 5.15
CA SER A 58 8.59 10.94 6.07
C SER A 58 8.91 11.26 7.55
N THR A 59 9.60 12.36 7.81
CA THR A 59 10.09 12.74 9.17
C THR A 59 10.89 11.62 9.84
N GLY A 60 11.70 10.91 9.05
CA GLY A 60 12.48 9.76 9.51
C GLY A 60 11.70 8.44 9.60
N GLY A 61 10.39 8.45 9.29
CA GLY A 61 9.56 7.24 9.32
C GLY A 61 10.08 6.11 8.42
N VAL A 62 10.78 6.49 7.34
CA VAL A 62 11.44 5.54 6.43
C VAL A 62 12.41 4.58 7.14
N PHE A 63 13.03 4.99 8.23
CA PHE A 63 14.00 4.18 8.99
C PHE A 63 13.35 3.19 9.96
N ASN A 64 12.04 3.27 10.17
CA ASN A 64 11.29 2.39 11.07
C ASN A 64 10.54 1.28 10.33
N LEU A 65 10.74 1.15 9.02
CA LEU A 65 10.01 0.24 8.15
C LEU A 65 10.97 -0.73 7.46
N ASP A 66 10.52 -1.95 7.26
CA ASP A 66 11.19 -2.90 6.36
C ASP A 66 10.82 -2.56 4.91
N LEU A 67 11.80 -2.13 4.13
CA LEU A 67 11.60 -1.60 2.78
C LEU A 67 12.07 -2.57 1.72
N TYR A 68 11.19 -2.91 0.79
CA TYR A 68 11.46 -3.86 -0.29
C TYR A 68 11.21 -3.26 -1.67
N LYS A 69 11.99 -3.72 -2.65
CA LYS A 69 11.76 -3.42 -4.06
C LYS A 69 11.40 -4.71 -4.79
N ALA A 70 10.26 -4.71 -5.47
CA ALA A 70 9.79 -5.83 -6.26
C ALA A 70 10.06 -5.61 -7.75
N THR A 71 10.60 -6.62 -8.41
CA THR A 71 10.74 -6.60 -9.88
C THR A 71 9.38 -6.74 -10.55
N ASN A 72 8.48 -7.51 -9.94
CA ASN A 72 7.13 -7.76 -10.44
C ASN A 72 6.14 -7.78 -9.27
N ILE A 73 5.26 -6.78 -9.21
CA ILE A 73 4.27 -6.64 -8.13
C ILE A 73 3.25 -7.77 -8.18
N THR A 74 2.80 -8.21 -9.35
CA THR A 74 1.80 -9.30 -9.45
C THR A 74 2.33 -10.63 -8.94
N GLU A 75 3.59 -10.95 -9.22
CA GLU A 75 4.26 -12.14 -8.67
C GLU A 75 4.48 -12.02 -7.16
N THR A 76 4.76 -10.81 -6.68
CA THR A 76 4.87 -10.55 -5.24
C THR A 76 3.53 -10.77 -4.53
N ILE A 77 2.44 -10.25 -5.09
CA ILE A 77 1.08 -10.45 -4.58
C ILE A 77 0.74 -11.94 -4.54
N LYS A 78 1.03 -12.69 -5.61
CA LYS A 78 0.80 -14.13 -5.64
C LYS A 78 1.50 -14.85 -4.50
N LYS A 79 2.78 -14.55 -4.27
CA LYS A 79 3.55 -15.14 -3.16
C LYS A 79 3.01 -14.75 -1.79
N LEU A 80 2.53 -13.52 -1.61
CA LEU A 80 1.89 -13.10 -0.36
C LEU A 80 0.60 -13.89 -0.11
N LYS A 81 -0.23 -14.07 -1.13
CA LYS A 81 -1.46 -14.90 -1.03
C LYS A 81 -1.15 -16.36 -0.69
N GLU A 82 -0.09 -16.94 -1.24
CA GLU A 82 0.40 -18.28 -0.91
C GLU A 82 0.90 -18.40 0.55
N ASN A 83 1.12 -17.27 1.23
CA ASN A 83 1.54 -17.16 2.64
C ASN A 83 0.45 -16.57 3.55
N ASP A 84 -0.82 -16.79 3.18
CA ASP A 84 -2.02 -16.44 3.94
C ASP A 84 -2.29 -14.95 4.13
N TYR A 85 -1.71 -14.09 3.28
CA TYR A 85 -2.08 -12.68 3.25
C TYR A 85 -3.34 -12.46 2.42
N TRP A 86 -4.24 -11.65 2.96
CA TRP A 86 -5.37 -11.12 2.20
C TRP A 86 -4.99 -9.79 1.55
N VAL A 87 -5.16 -9.69 0.25
CA VAL A 87 -4.69 -8.55 -0.54
C VAL A 87 -5.86 -7.70 -1.00
N SER A 88 -5.93 -6.48 -0.50
CA SER A 88 -6.95 -5.47 -0.84
C SER A 88 -6.32 -4.34 -1.66
N GLY A 89 -6.76 -4.20 -2.90
CA GLY A 89 -6.39 -3.07 -3.76
C GLY A 89 -7.35 -1.91 -3.58
N PHE A 90 -6.85 -0.67 -3.65
CA PHE A 90 -7.68 0.53 -3.54
C PHE A 90 -7.90 1.16 -4.92
N SER A 91 -9.16 1.34 -5.30
CA SER A 91 -9.56 1.93 -6.58
C SER A 91 -10.86 2.70 -6.41
N GLU A 92 -10.95 3.89 -7.01
CA GLU A 92 -12.20 4.67 -7.05
C GLU A 92 -13.32 3.96 -7.82
N HIS A 93 -12.97 3.00 -8.68
CA HIS A 93 -13.91 2.21 -9.48
C HIS A 93 -14.36 0.91 -8.79
N ALA A 94 -13.88 0.63 -7.59
CA ALA A 94 -14.29 -0.56 -6.84
C ALA A 94 -15.77 -0.51 -6.44
N ASN A 95 -16.39 -1.68 -6.29
CA ASN A 95 -17.77 -1.80 -5.82
C ASN A 95 -17.86 -1.92 -4.29
N GLU A 96 -16.86 -2.56 -3.68
CA GLU A 96 -16.79 -2.75 -2.24
C GLU A 96 -16.33 -1.48 -1.53
N MET A 97 -17.00 -1.16 -0.41
CA MET A 97 -16.66 -0.01 0.42
C MET A 97 -15.71 -0.40 1.55
N LEU A 98 -14.67 0.40 1.76
CA LEU A 98 -13.72 0.22 2.86
C LEU A 98 -14.42 0.14 4.23
N GLU A 99 -15.46 0.93 4.43
CA GLU A 99 -16.20 1.02 5.69
C GLU A 99 -16.88 -0.30 6.09
N ASN A 100 -17.15 -1.16 5.11
CA ASN A 100 -17.81 -2.46 5.31
C ASN A 100 -16.80 -3.62 5.39
N LYS A 101 -15.51 -3.33 5.28
CA LYS A 101 -14.47 -4.37 5.24
C LYS A 101 -14.15 -4.93 6.62
N ASP A 102 -14.18 -6.25 6.74
CA ASP A 102 -13.56 -6.99 7.84
C ASP A 102 -12.18 -7.45 7.41
N PHE A 103 -11.16 -7.07 8.20
CA PHE A 103 -9.77 -7.38 7.89
C PHE A 103 -9.36 -8.74 8.48
N SER A 104 -8.42 -9.39 7.80
CA SER A 104 -7.81 -10.67 8.20
C SER A 104 -6.69 -10.44 9.23
N GLU A 105 -6.07 -11.51 9.73
CA GLU A 105 -4.88 -11.40 10.59
C GLU A 105 -3.68 -10.83 9.82
N LYS A 106 -3.49 -11.29 8.57
CA LYS A 106 -2.43 -10.79 7.69
C LYS A 106 -3.03 -10.03 6.52
N ASN A 107 -2.69 -8.77 6.39
CA ASN A 107 -3.27 -7.89 5.38
C ASN A 107 -2.21 -7.24 4.51
N VAL A 108 -2.52 -7.13 3.23
CA VAL A 108 -1.78 -6.31 2.27
C VAL A 108 -2.72 -5.26 1.72
N LEU A 109 -2.35 -4.00 1.85
CA LEU A 109 -3.05 -2.88 1.20
C LEU A 109 -2.24 -2.42 -0.01
N VAL A 110 -2.89 -2.31 -1.15
CA VAL A 110 -2.26 -1.89 -2.42
C VAL A 110 -2.85 -0.59 -2.89
N PHE A 111 -2.01 0.43 -3.04
CA PHE A 111 -2.38 1.74 -3.58
C PHE A 111 -1.59 2.02 -4.84
N GLY A 112 -2.20 2.70 -5.79
CA GLY A 112 -1.60 2.98 -7.08
C GLY A 112 -1.04 4.38 -7.24
N ASN A 113 -0.64 4.66 -8.47
CA ASN A 113 -0.13 5.96 -8.91
C ASN A 113 -1.16 7.08 -8.66
N GLU A 114 -0.68 8.29 -8.43
CA GLU A 114 -1.47 9.49 -8.10
C GLU A 114 -2.50 9.85 -9.17
N GLU A 115 -2.17 9.63 -10.45
CA GLU A 115 -3.01 9.98 -11.59
C GLU A 115 -3.75 8.77 -12.18
N LYS A 116 -3.06 7.62 -12.26
CA LYS A 116 -3.53 6.43 -12.98
C LYS A 116 -4.19 5.39 -12.08
N GLY A 117 -4.01 5.50 -10.75
CA GLY A 117 -4.43 4.47 -9.81
C GLY A 117 -3.60 3.18 -9.91
N ILE A 118 -4.15 2.08 -9.45
CA ILE A 118 -3.54 0.75 -9.55
C ILE A 118 -3.54 0.29 -11.01
N ARG A 119 -2.40 -0.26 -11.46
CA ARG A 119 -2.34 -0.92 -12.78
C ARG A 119 -3.33 -2.09 -12.84
N ALA A 120 -3.97 -2.30 -14.01
CA ALA A 120 -5.01 -3.30 -14.18
C ALA A 120 -4.57 -4.72 -13.77
N LEU A 121 -3.36 -5.14 -14.16
CA LEU A 121 -2.83 -6.46 -13.79
C LEU A 121 -2.61 -6.59 -12.27
N VAL A 122 -2.19 -5.53 -11.60
CA VAL A 122 -2.02 -5.50 -10.15
C VAL A 122 -3.37 -5.59 -9.46
N GLY A 123 -4.34 -4.79 -9.86
CA GLY A 123 -5.70 -4.84 -9.33
C GLY A 123 -6.37 -6.21 -9.49
N ASN A 124 -6.21 -6.85 -10.65
CA ASN A 124 -6.74 -8.19 -10.93
C ASN A 124 -6.06 -9.29 -10.10
N SER A 125 -4.85 -9.09 -9.63
CA SER A 125 -4.15 -10.05 -8.76
C SER A 125 -4.52 -9.94 -7.29
N CYS A 126 -5.16 -8.83 -6.87
CA CYS A 126 -5.70 -8.67 -5.51
C CYS A 126 -6.88 -9.64 -5.26
N ASP A 127 -7.14 -9.95 -3.99
CA ASP A 127 -8.33 -10.74 -3.60
C ASP A 127 -9.62 -9.93 -3.76
N GLU A 128 -9.51 -8.62 -3.56
CA GLU A 128 -10.61 -7.67 -3.71
C GLU A 128 -10.10 -6.28 -4.06
N THR A 129 -11.01 -5.42 -4.48
CA THR A 129 -10.76 -3.97 -4.57
C THR A 129 -11.75 -3.22 -3.71
N LEU A 130 -11.25 -2.21 -3.02
CA LEU A 130 -12.00 -1.37 -2.09
C LEU A 130 -11.98 0.08 -2.55
N LYS A 131 -13.02 0.82 -2.22
CA LYS A 131 -13.04 2.28 -2.36
C LYS A 131 -13.40 2.95 -1.04
N ILE A 132 -12.92 4.17 -0.87
CA ILE A 132 -13.33 5.08 0.19
C ILE A 132 -14.61 5.77 -0.27
N SER A 133 -15.65 5.82 0.58
CA SER A 133 -16.92 6.46 0.23
C SER A 133 -16.73 7.93 -0.10
N GLN A 134 -17.13 8.30 -1.30
CA GLN A 134 -17.16 9.69 -1.73
C GLN A 134 -18.53 10.32 -1.38
N LYS A 135 -18.51 11.43 -0.67
CA LYS A 135 -19.72 12.21 -0.33
C LYS A 135 -19.79 13.54 -1.09
N GLY A 136 -18.66 14.03 -1.56
CA GLY A 136 -18.55 15.30 -2.25
C GLY A 136 -18.42 15.17 -3.76
N LYS A 137 -18.00 16.25 -4.42
CA LYS A 137 -17.88 16.34 -5.89
C LYS A 137 -16.46 16.05 -6.40
N VAL A 138 -15.45 16.09 -5.53
CA VAL A 138 -14.06 15.78 -5.92
C VAL A 138 -13.91 14.28 -6.15
N SER A 139 -13.39 13.89 -7.30
CA SER A 139 -13.42 12.48 -7.77
C SER A 139 -12.41 11.59 -7.07
N SER A 140 -11.29 12.11 -6.58
CA SER A 140 -10.22 11.32 -5.97
C SER A 140 -9.53 12.04 -4.83
N LEU A 141 -8.93 11.27 -3.92
CA LEU A 141 -8.05 11.76 -2.87
C LEU A 141 -6.57 11.69 -3.33
N ASN A 142 -5.74 12.55 -2.75
CA ASN A 142 -4.30 12.36 -2.81
C ASN A 142 -3.94 10.96 -2.27
N VAL A 143 -2.97 10.29 -2.90
CA VAL A 143 -2.61 8.91 -2.56
C VAL A 143 -2.19 8.77 -1.10
N SER A 144 -1.45 9.72 -0.54
CA SER A 144 -1.01 9.65 0.87
C SER A 144 -2.19 9.78 1.85
N VAL A 145 -3.21 10.54 1.48
CA VAL A 145 -4.46 10.64 2.26
C VAL A 145 -5.23 9.33 2.19
N ALA A 146 -5.39 8.75 1.00
CA ALA A 146 -6.05 7.46 0.83
C ALA A 146 -5.33 6.34 1.61
N VAL A 147 -4.00 6.30 1.55
CA VAL A 147 -3.16 5.37 2.34
C VAL A 147 -3.43 5.54 3.83
N SER A 148 -3.46 6.78 4.33
CA SER A 148 -3.70 7.04 5.75
C SER A 148 -5.07 6.55 6.21
N ILE A 149 -6.11 6.75 5.40
CA ILE A 149 -7.47 6.28 5.69
C ILE A 149 -7.52 4.75 5.69
N GLY A 150 -6.91 4.09 4.71
CA GLY A 150 -6.83 2.64 4.64
C GLY A 150 -6.12 2.04 5.85
N LEU A 151 -4.95 2.58 6.21
CA LEU A 151 -4.18 2.13 7.36
C LEU A 151 -4.91 2.36 8.69
N PHE A 152 -5.57 3.51 8.83
CA PHE A 152 -6.43 3.79 10.00
C PHE A 152 -7.54 2.74 10.13
N SER A 153 -8.18 2.38 9.02
CA SER A 153 -9.28 1.39 9.03
C SER A 153 -8.79 0.01 9.46
N VAL A 154 -7.62 -0.44 9.00
CA VAL A 154 -7.03 -1.71 9.42
C VAL A 154 -6.67 -1.66 10.90
N SER A 155 -5.94 -0.64 11.34
CA SER A 155 -5.44 -0.55 12.72
C SER A 155 -6.54 -0.44 13.77
N ASN A 156 -7.73 0.00 13.41
CA ASN A 156 -8.87 0.06 14.34
C ASN A 156 -9.74 -1.21 14.36
N LYS A 157 -9.50 -2.15 13.44
CA LYS A 157 -10.26 -3.41 13.37
C LYS A 157 -9.42 -4.64 13.76
N LEU A 158 -8.11 -4.47 13.91
CA LEU A 158 -7.19 -5.45 14.48
C LEU A 158 -7.02 -5.18 15.98
#